data_8ad6a5155d789c3435f3810ba114613b
#
_entry.id   8ad6a5155d789c3435f3810ba114613b
#
_cell.length_a   1.000
_cell.length_b   1.000
_cell.length_c   1.000
_cell.angle_alpha   90.00
_cell.angle_beta   90.00
_cell.angle_gamma   90.00
#
_symmetry.space_group_name_H-M   'P 1'
#
loop_
_entity.id
_entity.type
_entity.pdbx_description
1 polymer ?
#
loop_
_entity_poly.entity_id
_entity_poly.type
_entity_poly.pdbx_seq_one_letter_code
_entity_poly.pdbx_strand_id
1 'polypeptide(L)'
;IIPSGLTALNKLGLSTQVTMNAVYLTDATARELTIGNRKIIFKRSAPRNFAYKTDLFPLIVAAMKELGKDNVTDEQIAIIKQTIEKYGSPDEIKYDYSIAPQWIKQRLAL
;
A
#
# COMPACT_ATOMS: atom_id res chain seq x y z
N ILE A 1 -8.69 6.82 2.70
CA ILE A 1 -8.91 5.45 2.18
C ILE A 1 -7.66 4.98 1.49
N ILE A 2 -7.16 3.83 1.88
CA ILE A 2 -5.91 3.26 1.37
C ILE A 2 -6.23 1.90 0.75
N PRO A 3 -5.87 1.66 -0.53
CA PRO A 3 -5.98 0.30 -1.09
C PRO A 3 -5.17 -0.70 -0.28
N SER A 4 -5.68 -1.91 -0.09
CA SER A 4 -5.06 -2.94 0.74
C SER A 4 -5.08 -4.29 0.04
N GLY A 5 -4.30 -5.24 0.54
CA GLY A 5 -4.25 -6.61 0.04
C GLY A 5 -3.87 -6.67 -1.44
N LEU A 6 -4.52 -7.56 -2.18
CA LEU A 6 -4.28 -7.72 -3.62
C LEU A 6 -4.59 -6.44 -4.40
N THR A 7 -5.54 -5.63 -3.92
CA THR A 7 -5.84 -4.33 -4.54
C THR A 7 -4.62 -3.41 -4.54
N ALA A 8 -3.89 -3.35 -3.42
CA ALA A 8 -2.66 -2.56 -3.32
C ALA A 8 -1.58 -3.08 -4.28
N LEU A 9 -1.41 -4.40 -4.37
CA LEU A 9 -0.46 -5.02 -5.29
C LEU A 9 -0.77 -4.68 -6.75
N ASN A 10 -2.05 -4.75 -7.12
CA ASN A 10 -2.49 -4.42 -8.48
C ASN A 10 -2.22 -2.95 -8.82
N LYS A 11 -2.48 -2.04 -7.90
CA LYS A 11 -2.25 -0.60 -8.10
C LYS A 11 -0.78 -0.28 -8.35
N LEU A 12 0.14 -1.02 -7.73
CA LEU A 12 1.58 -0.85 -7.90
C LEU A 12 2.16 -1.65 -9.08
N GLY A 13 1.34 -2.45 -9.76
CA GLY A 13 1.81 -3.31 -10.85
C GLY A 13 2.60 -4.52 -10.36
N LEU A 14 2.49 -4.89 -9.10
CA LEU A 14 3.18 -6.05 -8.52
C LEU A 14 2.41 -7.35 -8.69
N SER A 15 1.15 -7.27 -9.12
CA SER A 15 0.32 -8.43 -9.45
C SER A 15 -0.60 -8.07 -10.60
N THR A 16 -0.81 -9.03 -11.50
CA THR A 16 -1.76 -8.94 -12.61
C THR A 16 -3.03 -9.75 -12.31
N GLN A 17 -3.09 -10.37 -11.16
CA GLN A 17 -4.22 -11.20 -10.76
C GLN A 17 -5.47 -10.35 -10.57
N VAL A 18 -6.56 -10.72 -11.23
CA VAL A 18 -7.85 -10.02 -11.11
C VAL A 18 -8.55 -10.47 -9.83
N THR A 19 -9.06 -9.51 -9.06
CA THR A 19 -9.83 -9.81 -7.86
C THR A 19 -11.28 -9.35 -8.03
N MET A 20 -12.21 -10.18 -7.55
CA MET A 20 -13.64 -9.84 -7.49
C MET A 20 -13.93 -8.86 -6.35
N ASN A 21 -13.06 -8.81 -5.34
CA ASN A 21 -13.23 -7.98 -4.17
C ASN A 21 -12.13 -6.93 -4.12
N ALA A 22 -12.52 -5.67 -3.94
CA ALA A 22 -11.57 -4.59 -3.66
C ALA A 22 -11.57 -4.32 -2.16
N VAL A 23 -10.38 -4.26 -1.56
CA VAL A 23 -10.22 -4.03 -0.13
C VAL A 23 -9.51 -2.70 0.09
N TYR A 24 -10.11 -1.85 0.91
CA TYR A 24 -9.58 -0.54 1.27
C TYR A 24 -9.51 -0.40 2.78
N LEU A 25 -8.49 0.30 3.27
CA LEU A 25 -8.39 0.68 4.67
C LEU A 25 -9.06 2.04 4.86
N THR A 26 -9.76 2.20 5.97
CA THR A 26 -10.45 3.45 6.33
C THR A 26 -10.25 3.76 7.80
N ASP A 27 -10.30 5.02 8.17
CA ASP A 27 -10.35 5.47 9.57
C ASP A 27 -11.80 5.60 10.08
N ALA A 28 -12.77 5.41 9.20
CA ALA A 28 -14.19 5.42 9.52
C ALA A 28 -14.68 4.01 9.90
N THR A 29 -16.00 3.83 10.03
CA THR A 29 -16.61 2.55 10.36
C THR A 29 -16.40 1.53 9.24
N ALA A 30 -16.02 0.31 9.60
CA ALA A 30 -15.92 -0.81 8.66
C ALA A 30 -17.27 -1.09 8.00
N ARG A 31 -17.28 -1.34 6.69
CA ARG A 31 -18.51 -1.63 5.95
C ARG A 31 -18.19 -2.38 4.67
N GLU A 32 -19.23 -2.92 4.05
CA GLU A 32 -19.13 -3.67 2.81
C GLU A 32 -20.22 -3.19 1.85
N LEU A 33 -19.83 -2.96 0.59
CA LEU A 33 -20.75 -2.60 -0.49
C LEU A 33 -20.67 -3.68 -1.58
N THR A 34 -21.81 -3.98 -2.19
CA THR A 34 -21.88 -4.89 -3.32
C THR A 34 -22.35 -4.14 -4.55
N ILE A 35 -21.57 -4.21 -5.62
CA ILE A 35 -21.88 -3.58 -6.91
C ILE A 35 -21.78 -4.67 -7.98
N GLY A 36 -22.93 -5.14 -8.47
CA GLY A 36 -22.98 -6.27 -9.39
C GLY A 36 -22.40 -7.53 -8.73
N ASN A 37 -21.38 -8.13 -9.34
CA ASN A 37 -20.70 -9.31 -8.83
C ASN A 37 -19.47 -8.97 -7.99
N ARG A 38 -19.21 -7.68 -7.75
CA ARG A 38 -18.03 -7.23 -7.02
C ARG A 38 -18.39 -6.72 -5.64
N LYS A 39 -17.51 -6.99 -4.68
CA LYS A 39 -17.61 -6.44 -3.33
C LYS A 39 -16.52 -5.41 -3.12
N ILE A 40 -16.89 -4.30 -2.46
CA ILE A 40 -15.93 -3.31 -1.99
C ILE A 40 -15.97 -3.36 -0.47
N ILE A 41 -14.83 -3.74 0.12
CA ILE A 41 -14.73 -3.97 1.56
C ILE A 41 -13.89 -2.84 2.17
N PHE A 42 -14.46 -2.13 3.12
CA PHE A 42 -13.77 -1.09 3.89
C PHE A 42 -13.46 -1.64 5.27
N LYS A 43 -12.17 -1.82 5.57
CA LYS A 43 -11.69 -2.28 6.87
C LYS A 43 -11.15 -1.10 7.67
N ARG A 44 -11.56 -1.01 8.93
CA ARG A 44 -11.02 0.02 9.82
C ARG A 44 -9.55 -0.28 10.14
N SER A 45 -8.71 0.76 10.08
CA SER A 45 -7.29 0.65 10.33
C SER A 45 -6.84 1.70 11.35
N ALA A 46 -5.69 1.47 11.99
CA ALA A 46 -5.16 2.37 13.00
C ALA A 46 -4.83 3.74 12.42
N PRO A 47 -4.99 4.84 13.21
CA PRO A 47 -4.68 6.18 12.72
C PRO A 47 -3.27 6.37 12.17
N ARG A 48 -2.28 5.66 12.71
CA ARG A 48 -0.90 5.72 12.23
C ARG A 48 -0.75 5.37 10.75
N ASN A 49 -1.66 4.54 10.21
CA ASN A 49 -1.63 4.16 8.80
C ASN A 49 -2.10 5.28 7.87
N PHE A 50 -2.67 6.36 8.43
CA PHE A 50 -3.15 7.53 7.71
C PHE A 50 -2.30 8.77 7.98
N ALA A 51 -1.14 8.62 8.65
CA ALA A 51 -0.27 9.72 9.03
C ALA A 51 0.69 10.15 7.91
N TYR A 52 0.68 9.46 6.78
CA TYR A 52 1.56 9.75 5.65
C TYR A 52 1.11 10.99 4.89
N LYS A 53 2.06 11.72 4.32
CA LYS A 53 1.78 12.93 3.54
C LYS A 53 1.41 12.63 2.08
N THR A 54 1.90 11.51 1.55
CA THR A 54 1.60 11.09 0.18
C THR A 54 0.54 10.02 0.15
N ASP A 55 -0.15 9.86 -0.97
CA ASP A 55 -1.04 8.72 -1.20
C ASP A 55 -0.25 7.48 -1.63
N LEU A 56 0.94 7.68 -2.16
CA LEU A 56 1.79 6.61 -2.66
C LEU A 56 2.36 5.75 -1.53
N PHE A 57 2.88 6.37 -0.48
CA PHE A 57 3.58 5.62 0.58
C PHE A 57 2.67 4.68 1.37
N PRO A 58 1.45 5.08 1.76
CA PRO A 58 0.50 4.14 2.37
C PRO A 58 0.19 2.95 1.48
N LEU A 59 0.10 3.17 0.17
CA LEU A 59 -0.11 2.10 -0.81
C LEU A 59 1.08 1.12 -0.82
N ILE A 60 2.30 1.63 -0.79
CA ILE A 60 3.52 0.82 -0.73
C ILE A 60 3.55 -0.01 0.55
N VAL A 61 3.26 0.60 1.69
CA VAL A 61 3.23 -0.08 2.98
C VAL A 61 2.20 -1.21 2.97
N ALA A 62 0.99 -0.94 2.48
CA ALA A 62 -0.07 -1.94 2.39
C ALA A 62 0.33 -3.11 1.48
N ALA A 63 0.95 -2.82 0.34
CA ALA A 63 1.41 -3.85 -0.60
C ALA A 63 2.52 -4.71 -0.01
N MET A 64 3.51 -4.10 0.64
CA MET A 64 4.62 -4.83 1.25
C MET A 64 4.15 -5.70 2.41
N LYS A 65 3.18 -5.23 3.21
CA LYS A 65 2.56 -6.04 4.27
C LYS A 65 1.81 -7.23 3.70
N GLU A 66 1.13 -7.05 2.58
CA GLU A 66 0.42 -8.14 1.91
C GLU A 66 1.38 -9.23 1.41
N LEU A 67 2.51 -8.84 0.83
CA LEU A 67 3.54 -9.78 0.39
C LEU A 67 4.18 -10.49 1.57
N GLY A 68 4.38 -9.78 2.68
CA GLY A 68 5.05 -10.30 3.86
C GLY A 68 6.55 -10.04 3.85
N LYS A 69 7.10 -9.80 5.03
CA LYS A 69 8.49 -9.40 5.25
C LYS A 69 9.51 -10.30 4.54
N ASP A 70 9.30 -11.61 4.59
CA ASP A 70 10.25 -12.59 4.06
C ASP A 70 9.98 -12.96 2.60
N ASN A 71 8.93 -12.40 1.99
CA ASN A 71 8.49 -12.78 0.65
C ASN A 71 8.64 -11.64 -0.37
N VAL A 72 9.09 -10.47 0.04
CA VAL A 72 9.32 -9.35 -0.87
C VAL A 72 10.62 -9.60 -1.63
N THR A 73 10.54 -9.68 -2.97
CA THR A 73 11.70 -9.92 -3.81
C THR A 73 12.43 -8.63 -4.16
N ASP A 74 13.70 -8.75 -4.57
CA ASP A 74 14.48 -7.61 -5.02
C ASP A 74 13.89 -6.96 -6.28
N GLU A 75 13.27 -7.74 -7.15
CA GLU A 75 12.57 -7.22 -8.33
C GLU A 75 11.37 -6.36 -7.93
N GLN A 76 10.60 -6.80 -6.95
CA GLN A 76 9.48 -6.03 -6.42
C GLN A 76 9.96 -4.73 -5.77
N ILE A 77 11.04 -4.78 -5.02
CA ILE A 77 11.67 -3.59 -4.44
C ILE A 77 12.10 -2.61 -5.54
N ALA A 78 12.69 -3.09 -6.62
CA ALA A 78 13.10 -2.25 -7.73
C ALA A 78 11.90 -1.53 -8.37
N ILE A 79 10.79 -2.23 -8.57
CA ILE A 79 9.56 -1.64 -9.11
C ILE A 79 9.03 -0.55 -8.18
N ILE A 80 9.01 -0.81 -6.87
CA ILE A 80 8.55 0.16 -5.87
C ILE A 80 9.44 1.41 -5.89
N LYS A 81 10.76 1.24 -5.92
CA LYS A 81 11.70 2.36 -5.95
C LYS A 81 11.55 3.21 -7.22
N GLN A 82 11.36 2.58 -8.37
CA GLN A 82 11.08 3.30 -9.62
C GLN A 82 9.80 4.11 -9.53
N THR A 83 8.76 3.55 -8.92
CA THR A 83 7.48 4.23 -8.71
C THR A 83 7.66 5.46 -7.81
N ILE A 84 8.45 5.33 -6.75
CA ILE A 84 8.77 6.45 -5.85
C ILE A 84 9.47 7.58 -6.61
N GLU A 85 10.48 7.24 -7.42
CA GLU A 85 11.21 8.22 -8.22
C GLU A 85 10.29 8.95 -9.21
N LYS A 86 9.35 8.22 -9.81
CA LYS A 86 8.49 8.76 -10.86
C LYS A 86 7.38 9.65 -10.32
N TYR A 87 6.80 9.30 -9.18
CA TYR A 87 5.58 9.95 -8.68
C TYR A 87 5.73 10.64 -7.32
N GLY A 88 6.83 10.39 -6.62
CA GLY A 88 7.01 10.91 -5.27
C GLY A 88 7.55 12.34 -5.24
N SER A 89 7.06 13.14 -4.30
CA SER A 89 7.69 14.40 -3.92
C SER A 89 8.84 14.08 -2.96
N PRO A 90 10.11 14.50 -3.25
CA PRO A 90 11.25 14.11 -2.43
C PRO A 90 11.11 14.41 -0.93
N ASP A 91 10.61 15.59 -0.59
CA ASP A 91 10.47 15.99 0.82
C ASP A 91 9.38 15.19 1.54
N GLU A 92 8.25 14.96 0.89
CA GLU A 92 7.14 14.20 1.46
C GLU A 92 7.50 12.71 1.58
N ILE A 93 8.21 12.17 0.60
CA ILE A 93 8.70 10.78 0.63
C ILE A 93 9.70 10.61 1.78
N LYS A 94 10.58 11.57 2.00
CA LYS A 94 11.54 11.52 3.12
C LYS A 94 10.82 11.45 4.47
N TYR A 95 9.79 12.26 4.64
CA TYR A 95 8.96 12.23 5.85
C TYR A 95 8.27 10.88 6.00
N ASP A 96 7.57 10.42 4.95
CA ASP A 96 6.82 9.17 5.00
C ASP A 96 7.72 7.97 5.25
N TYR A 97 8.91 7.95 4.65
CA TYR A 97 9.92 6.93 4.91
C TYR A 97 10.30 6.89 6.39
N SER A 98 10.45 8.07 7.02
CA SER A 98 10.88 8.17 8.42
C SER A 98 9.89 7.53 9.40
N ILE A 99 8.59 7.53 9.07
CA ILE A 99 7.53 6.99 9.94
C ILE A 99 7.07 5.58 9.53
N ALA A 100 7.65 5.02 8.47
CA ALA A 100 7.29 3.69 7.98
C ALA A 100 7.78 2.59 8.94
N PRO A 101 7.19 1.38 8.89
CA PRO A 101 7.69 0.25 9.66
C PRO A 101 9.16 -0.02 9.39
N GLN A 102 9.90 -0.42 10.43
CA GLN A 102 11.36 -0.58 10.37
C GLN A 102 11.80 -1.56 9.27
N TRP A 103 11.13 -2.70 9.14
CA TRP A 103 11.52 -3.67 8.14
C TRP A 103 11.31 -3.17 6.70
N ILE A 104 10.29 -2.33 6.49
CA ILE A 104 10.05 -1.71 5.19
C ILE A 104 11.15 -0.70 4.87
N LYS A 105 11.56 0.12 5.87
CA LYS A 105 12.67 1.04 5.70
C LYS A 105 13.96 0.31 5.32
N GLN A 106 14.24 -0.80 6.00
CA GLN A 106 15.43 -1.62 5.71
C GLN A 106 15.39 -2.20 4.30
N ARG A 107 14.25 -2.69 3.88
CA ARG A 107 14.12 -3.28 2.53
C ARG A 107 14.21 -2.24 1.43
N LEU A 108 13.60 -1.08 1.61
CA LEU A 108 13.64 0.01 0.61
C LEU A 108 14.99 0.71 0.59
N ALA A 109 15.64 0.89 1.73
CA ALA A 109 16.97 1.50 1.88
C ALA A 109 17.09 2.85 1.13
N LEU A 110 16.11 3.71 1.30
CA LEU A 110 16.09 5.03 0.67
C LEU A 110 17.09 6.00 1.29
#